data_bc6345d396db9c677a8eff732e723cca
#
_entry.id   bc6345d396db9c677a8eff732e723cca
#
_cell.length_a   1.000
_cell.length_b   1.000
_cell.length_c   1.000
_cell.angle_alpha   90.00
_cell.angle_beta   90.00
_cell.angle_gamma   90.00
#
_symmetry.space_group_name_H-M   'P 1'
#
loop_
_entity.id
_entity.type
_entity.pdbx_description
1 polymer ?
#
loop_
_entity_poly.entity_id
_entity_poly.type
_entity_poly.pdbx_seq_one_letter_code
_entity_poly.pdbx_strand_id
1 'polypeptide(L)'
;MKSRNQRQRSLIIAGLALGLALAACTRSARANVYATNIKLNGELINATAAQGSEVNISYILNEDASAGVTIEVLSNAVVVRTLSIAGYEDGTLRGLNTVVWDGKDAGDNYVAPGAHYSVRITAASTGYDVWTTTSTDDDGYLIWEGRGIGVNQNPKSPYYGRIFVANSHIDDVFGVNVPGDNVGMVKLNADGSFADEGAFSTGGHEWAGDYYSPWKLEVSGDNYVYINDKTASGEIYCWDQTLSTNSQLHVLRADNWAPGCIMSGPAIFGTGANTEIYMADTADPGSRGIVKYTVTADGTCATNDIGTVVLPISSPLTLFPYDIALDKHHNYYVIQYIDDTADAAPRVMRYPANYDVNTNAVADWDSATVFGAAQQTEDWSDAFGISVDPTGTYLAVCFESGSSGIGNTKIFEAATGTNVANLDLGMDINGDGPDHSDLDVCWDAVGNVYYIDTAAGFWRTQSPPGTNSSTTEAVVTLEVVDLAPAPAITSCAIAVGVFTMNFTAGASDTASAFEVLSCGTVNGTYGLASGANITESGGTFQATVPSSDPVQFYRIHRK
;
A
#
# COMPACT_ATOMS: atom_id res chain seq x y z
N MET A 1 32.81 -1.55 -60.75
CA MET A 1 31.36 -1.63 -60.36
C MET A 1 31.08 -2.41 -59.05
N LYS A 2 32.05 -2.99 -58.36
CA LYS A 2 31.83 -3.73 -57.09
C LYS A 2 31.86 -2.86 -55.79
N SER A 3 32.36 -1.61 -55.86
CA SER A 3 32.55 -0.81 -54.64
C SER A 3 31.32 0.02 -54.19
N ARG A 4 30.35 0.26 -55.10
CA ARG A 4 29.16 1.06 -54.78
C ARG A 4 28.10 0.31 -53.97
N ASN A 5 27.98 -1.01 -54.23
CA ASN A 5 26.99 -1.83 -53.52
C ASN A 5 27.41 -2.18 -52.09
N GLN A 6 28.71 -2.20 -51.77
CA GLN A 6 29.16 -2.43 -50.39
C GLN A 6 28.92 -1.20 -49.50
N ARG A 7 29.11 0.01 -50.02
CA ARG A 7 28.85 1.25 -49.23
C ARG A 7 27.35 1.43 -48.94
N GLN A 8 26.47 1.09 -49.88
CA GLN A 8 25.04 1.17 -49.65
C GLN A 8 24.54 0.14 -48.60
N ARG A 9 25.09 -1.08 -48.60
CA ARG A 9 24.75 -2.09 -47.58
C ARG A 9 25.26 -1.72 -46.20
N SER A 10 26.45 -1.10 -46.07
CA SER A 10 26.98 -0.63 -44.80
C SER A 10 26.19 0.57 -44.24
N LEU A 11 25.69 1.45 -45.07
CA LEU A 11 24.83 2.56 -44.68
C LEU A 11 23.44 2.11 -44.25
N ILE A 12 22.86 1.10 -44.87
CA ILE A 12 21.56 0.52 -44.48
C ILE A 12 21.69 -0.23 -43.14
N ILE A 13 22.76 -0.98 -42.93
CA ILE A 13 23.01 -1.70 -41.69
C ILE A 13 23.31 -0.71 -40.54
N ALA A 14 24.07 0.35 -40.78
CA ALA A 14 24.31 1.40 -39.81
C ALA A 14 23.02 2.19 -39.45
N GLY A 15 22.18 2.47 -40.46
CA GLY A 15 20.87 3.11 -40.24
C GLY A 15 19.88 2.23 -39.48
N LEU A 16 19.86 0.91 -39.73
CA LEU A 16 19.05 -0.02 -38.95
C LEU A 16 19.57 -0.20 -37.52
N ALA A 17 20.90 -0.27 -37.32
CA ALA A 17 21.49 -0.38 -35.99
C ALA A 17 21.26 0.92 -35.16
N LEU A 18 21.34 2.08 -35.79
CA LEU A 18 21.05 3.37 -35.12
C LEU A 18 19.53 3.50 -34.85
N GLY A 19 18.66 3.04 -35.71
CA GLY A 19 17.21 2.99 -35.52
C GLY A 19 16.80 2.01 -34.41
N LEU A 20 17.45 0.85 -34.31
CA LEU A 20 17.24 -0.10 -33.23
C LEU A 20 17.83 0.40 -31.88
N ALA A 21 18.95 1.10 -31.90
CA ALA A 21 19.54 1.71 -30.70
C ALA A 21 18.68 2.88 -30.17
N LEU A 22 18.10 3.71 -31.07
CA LEU A 22 17.15 4.74 -30.66
C LEU A 22 15.81 4.17 -30.19
N ALA A 23 15.34 3.05 -30.76
CA ALA A 23 14.13 2.36 -30.28
C ALA A 23 14.33 1.63 -28.94
N ALA A 24 15.57 1.31 -28.58
CA ALA A 24 15.90 0.70 -27.28
C ALA A 24 16.07 1.73 -26.15
N CYS A 25 16.14 3.03 -26.44
CA CYS A 25 16.34 4.10 -25.45
C CYS A 25 15.07 4.88 -25.09
N THR A 26 13.91 4.52 -25.59
CA THR A 26 12.66 5.09 -25.07
C THR A 26 12.08 4.16 -24.00
N ARG A 27 12.75 4.00 -22.87
CA ARG A 27 12.04 3.64 -21.64
C ARG A 27 11.25 4.88 -21.25
N SER A 28 10.00 4.91 -21.64
CA SER A 28 9.03 5.90 -21.21
C SER A 28 8.89 5.76 -19.70
N ALA A 29 9.38 6.72 -18.94
CA ALA A 29 8.91 6.93 -17.58
C ALA A 29 7.38 7.09 -17.65
N ARG A 30 6.63 6.63 -16.67
CA ARG A 30 5.18 6.51 -16.75
C ARG A 30 4.58 7.19 -15.55
N ALA A 31 3.71 8.19 -15.74
CA ALA A 31 2.82 8.67 -14.69
C ALA A 31 1.95 7.50 -14.20
N ASN A 32 1.78 7.34 -12.87
CA ASN A 32 1.37 6.06 -12.32
C ASN A 32 0.10 6.17 -11.47
N VAL A 33 -1.05 6.27 -12.16
CA VAL A 33 -2.37 6.14 -11.53
C VAL A 33 -2.70 4.67 -11.23
N TYR A 34 -3.29 4.40 -10.07
CA TYR A 34 -3.79 3.07 -9.71
C TYR A 34 -4.93 3.14 -8.69
N ALA A 35 -5.75 2.09 -8.66
CA ALA A 35 -6.87 1.97 -7.73
C ALA A 35 -6.45 1.18 -6.47
N THR A 36 -6.84 1.67 -5.31
CA THR A 36 -6.57 1.09 -3.99
C THR A 36 -7.82 1.05 -3.15
N ASN A 37 -7.77 0.44 -1.95
CA ASN A 37 -8.88 0.40 -1.00
C ASN A 37 -10.22 0.01 -1.64
N ILE A 38 -10.18 -1.03 -2.51
CA ILE A 38 -11.34 -1.46 -3.29
C ILE A 38 -12.32 -2.18 -2.39
N LYS A 39 -13.57 -1.71 -2.34
CA LYS A 39 -14.65 -2.28 -1.53
C LYS A 39 -15.86 -2.61 -2.37
N LEU A 40 -16.57 -3.66 -1.96
CA LEU A 40 -17.90 -3.99 -2.48
C LEU A 40 -18.91 -3.84 -1.34
N ASN A 41 -19.93 -3.00 -1.54
CA ASN A 41 -20.89 -2.63 -0.49
C ASN A 41 -20.26 -2.18 0.84
N GLY A 42 -19.09 -1.53 0.78
CA GLY A 42 -18.33 -1.06 1.94
C GLY A 42 -17.37 -2.07 2.57
N GLU A 43 -17.37 -3.33 2.14
CA GLU A 43 -16.55 -4.40 2.70
C GLU A 43 -15.23 -4.57 1.93
N LEU A 44 -14.12 -4.80 2.65
CA LEU A 44 -12.77 -4.99 2.09
C LEU A 44 -12.42 -6.46 1.76
N ILE A 45 -13.15 -7.43 2.31
CA ILE A 45 -12.79 -8.85 2.20
C ILE A 45 -13.96 -9.69 1.70
N ASN A 46 -15.07 -9.73 2.43
CA ASN A 46 -16.25 -10.53 2.10
C ASN A 46 -17.48 -9.64 2.08
N ALA A 47 -18.04 -9.45 0.92
CA ALA A 47 -19.26 -8.69 0.71
C ALA A 47 -20.43 -9.62 0.35
N THR A 48 -21.64 -9.17 0.61
CA THR A 48 -22.87 -9.86 0.18
C THR A 48 -23.79 -8.89 -0.54
N ALA A 49 -24.56 -9.41 -1.50
CA ALA A 49 -25.65 -8.68 -2.16
C ALA A 49 -26.82 -9.61 -2.45
N ALA A 50 -28.05 -9.10 -2.38
CA ALA A 50 -29.19 -9.84 -2.87
C ALA A 50 -29.15 -9.95 -4.40
N GLN A 51 -29.61 -11.07 -4.96
CA GLN A 51 -29.80 -11.17 -6.40
C GLN A 51 -30.75 -10.05 -6.88
N GLY A 52 -30.34 -9.34 -7.91
CA GLY A 52 -31.11 -8.24 -8.48
C GLY A 52 -30.98 -6.90 -7.75
N SER A 53 -30.17 -6.81 -6.71
CA SER A 53 -29.82 -5.53 -6.10
C SER A 53 -28.56 -4.93 -6.73
N GLU A 54 -28.44 -3.62 -6.60
CA GLU A 54 -27.26 -2.86 -6.97
C GLU A 54 -26.10 -3.18 -6.01
N VAL A 55 -24.87 -3.11 -6.52
CA VAL A 55 -23.63 -3.28 -5.77
C VAL A 55 -22.81 -1.99 -5.90
N ASN A 56 -22.49 -1.38 -4.78
CA ASN A 56 -21.60 -0.23 -4.73
C ASN A 56 -20.15 -0.73 -4.79
N ILE A 57 -19.43 -0.33 -5.83
CA ILE A 57 -17.99 -0.55 -6.00
C ILE A 57 -17.31 0.76 -5.64
N SER A 58 -16.60 0.82 -4.52
CA SER A 58 -15.81 1.98 -4.15
C SER A 58 -14.31 1.69 -4.19
N TYR A 59 -13.52 2.69 -4.54
CA TYR A 59 -12.07 2.63 -4.64
C TYR A 59 -11.46 4.02 -4.51
N ILE A 60 -10.19 4.08 -4.17
CA ILE A 60 -9.42 5.32 -4.09
C ILE A 60 -8.40 5.33 -5.24
N LEU A 61 -8.33 6.46 -5.96
CA LEU A 61 -7.29 6.74 -6.93
C LEU A 61 -6.26 7.69 -6.30
N ASN A 62 -4.97 7.38 -6.44
CA ASN A 62 -3.89 8.23 -5.96
C ASN A 62 -3.78 9.56 -6.73
N GLU A 63 -4.19 9.59 -7.98
CA GLU A 63 -4.26 10.75 -8.87
C GLU A 63 -5.41 10.59 -9.87
N ASP A 64 -5.68 11.61 -10.69
CA ASP A 64 -6.73 11.54 -11.71
C ASP A 64 -6.41 10.51 -12.80
N ALA A 65 -7.33 9.59 -13.05
CA ALA A 65 -7.27 8.68 -14.19
C ALA A 65 -7.69 9.42 -15.47
N SER A 66 -6.84 10.31 -15.95
CA SER A 66 -7.14 11.25 -17.05
C SER A 66 -7.47 10.58 -18.39
N ALA A 67 -7.07 9.31 -18.59
CA ALA A 67 -7.45 8.49 -19.75
C ALA A 67 -8.62 7.54 -19.46
N GLY A 68 -9.15 7.54 -18.22
CA GLY A 68 -10.35 6.82 -17.82
C GLY A 68 -10.10 5.61 -16.93
N VAL A 69 -11.22 5.03 -16.48
CA VAL A 69 -11.26 3.83 -15.63
C VAL A 69 -12.11 2.75 -16.29
N THR A 70 -11.62 1.51 -16.25
CA THR A 70 -12.39 0.32 -16.65
C THR A 70 -12.52 -0.60 -15.44
N ILE A 71 -13.78 -0.94 -15.09
CA ILE A 71 -14.09 -1.89 -14.03
C ILE A 71 -14.64 -3.16 -14.69
N GLU A 72 -14.01 -4.28 -14.42
CA GLU A 72 -14.48 -5.59 -14.86
C GLU A 72 -14.99 -6.37 -13.65
N VAL A 73 -16.23 -6.83 -13.71
CA VAL A 73 -16.79 -7.77 -12.75
C VAL A 73 -16.49 -9.18 -13.26
N LEU A 74 -15.91 -10.02 -12.41
CA LEU A 74 -15.46 -11.35 -12.76
C LEU A 74 -16.20 -12.42 -11.93
N SER A 75 -16.51 -13.55 -12.56
CA SER A 75 -16.89 -14.78 -11.88
C SER A 75 -15.94 -15.90 -12.32
N ASN A 76 -15.23 -16.53 -11.37
CA ASN A 76 -14.21 -17.54 -11.66
C ASN A 76 -13.18 -17.08 -12.71
N ALA A 77 -12.68 -15.84 -12.57
CA ALA A 77 -11.75 -15.18 -13.49
C ALA A 77 -12.30 -14.90 -14.92
N VAL A 78 -13.59 -15.11 -15.15
CA VAL A 78 -14.26 -14.77 -16.42
C VAL A 78 -14.98 -13.44 -16.25
N VAL A 79 -14.75 -12.49 -17.16
CA VAL A 79 -15.44 -11.19 -17.15
C VAL A 79 -16.92 -11.40 -17.50
N VAL A 80 -17.79 -11.00 -16.58
CA VAL A 80 -19.26 -11.07 -16.76
C VAL A 80 -19.87 -9.70 -17.07
N ARG A 81 -19.24 -8.61 -16.63
CA ARG A 81 -19.64 -7.24 -16.92
C ARG A 81 -18.42 -6.33 -17.02
N THR A 82 -18.49 -5.33 -17.89
CA THR A 82 -17.50 -4.26 -17.99
C THR A 82 -18.20 -2.91 -17.88
N LEU A 83 -17.68 -2.05 -17.01
CA LEU A 83 -18.10 -0.67 -16.85
C LEU A 83 -16.92 0.21 -17.27
N SER A 84 -17.12 1.13 -18.21
CA SER A 84 -16.07 2.03 -18.71
C SER A 84 -16.45 3.48 -18.44
N ILE A 85 -15.53 4.24 -17.86
CA ILE A 85 -15.71 5.63 -17.45
C ILE A 85 -14.65 6.46 -18.16
N ALA A 86 -15.08 7.51 -18.86
CA ALA A 86 -14.14 8.38 -19.56
C ALA A 86 -13.36 9.24 -18.56
N GLY A 87 -12.14 9.66 -18.94
CA GLY A 87 -11.30 10.49 -18.08
C GLY A 87 -12.00 11.80 -17.69
N TYR A 88 -11.74 12.26 -16.47
CA TYR A 88 -12.31 13.46 -15.84
C TYR A 88 -13.83 13.41 -15.55
N GLU A 89 -14.45 12.23 -15.65
CA GLU A 89 -15.81 11.99 -15.19
C GLU A 89 -15.82 11.45 -13.76
N ASP A 90 -16.98 11.49 -13.09
CA ASP A 90 -17.17 10.86 -11.78
C ASP A 90 -16.76 9.38 -11.85
N GLY A 91 -15.89 8.96 -10.93
CA GLY A 91 -15.26 7.64 -10.95
C GLY A 91 -13.83 7.62 -11.51
N THR A 92 -13.29 8.77 -11.95
CA THR A 92 -11.91 8.86 -12.47
C THR A 92 -11.06 9.92 -11.78
N LEU A 93 -11.62 10.61 -10.79
CA LEU A 93 -10.93 11.68 -10.09
C LEU A 93 -10.10 11.13 -8.92
N ARG A 94 -9.04 11.82 -8.56
CA ARG A 94 -8.25 11.52 -7.36
C ARG A 94 -9.15 11.43 -6.12
N GLY A 95 -8.84 10.50 -5.22
CA GLY A 95 -9.58 10.28 -4.00
C GLY A 95 -10.63 9.18 -4.11
N LEU A 96 -11.62 9.23 -3.23
CA LEU A 96 -12.67 8.22 -3.14
C LEU A 96 -13.66 8.34 -4.30
N ASN A 97 -13.79 7.24 -5.03
CA ASN A 97 -14.75 7.07 -6.11
C ASN A 97 -15.77 5.97 -5.78
N THR A 98 -16.97 6.09 -6.30
CA THR A 98 -18.02 5.07 -6.17
C THR A 98 -18.74 4.89 -7.50
N VAL A 99 -18.85 3.62 -7.94
CA VAL A 99 -19.53 3.23 -9.16
C VAL A 99 -20.55 2.14 -8.82
N VAL A 100 -21.74 2.25 -9.38
CA VAL A 100 -22.81 1.27 -9.14
C VAL A 100 -22.82 0.23 -10.25
N TRP A 101 -22.73 -1.03 -9.87
CA TRP A 101 -23.04 -2.15 -10.74
C TRP A 101 -24.47 -2.62 -10.47
N ASP A 102 -25.27 -2.76 -11.53
CA ASP A 102 -26.70 -3.12 -11.49
C ASP A 102 -26.97 -4.61 -11.18
N GLY A 103 -25.94 -5.39 -10.83
CA GLY A 103 -26.07 -6.81 -10.55
C GLY A 103 -26.33 -7.67 -11.78
N LYS A 104 -26.06 -7.16 -13.02
CA LYS A 104 -26.30 -7.86 -14.26
C LYS A 104 -25.03 -8.19 -15.03
N ASP A 105 -25.13 -9.24 -15.84
CA ASP A 105 -24.10 -9.61 -16.79
C ASP A 105 -24.14 -8.77 -18.09
N ALA A 106 -23.26 -9.05 -19.03
CA ALA A 106 -23.20 -8.38 -20.35
C ALA A 106 -24.45 -8.65 -21.22
N GLY A 107 -25.23 -9.68 -20.93
CA GLY A 107 -26.48 -10.03 -21.58
C GLY A 107 -27.70 -9.39 -20.92
N ASP A 108 -27.51 -8.49 -19.94
CA ASP A 108 -28.57 -7.80 -19.17
C ASP A 108 -29.39 -8.75 -18.28
N ASN A 109 -28.86 -9.93 -17.93
CA ASN A 109 -29.45 -10.87 -17.00
C ASN A 109 -28.85 -10.67 -15.61
N TYR A 110 -29.70 -10.77 -14.56
CA TYR A 110 -29.17 -10.79 -13.20
C TYR A 110 -28.23 -11.97 -12.98
N VAL A 111 -27.12 -11.71 -12.32
CA VAL A 111 -26.11 -12.74 -12.01
C VAL A 111 -26.67 -13.80 -11.05
N ALA A 112 -26.15 -15.01 -11.12
CA ALA A 112 -26.69 -16.14 -10.38
C ALA A 112 -26.41 -16.05 -8.88
N PRO A 113 -27.38 -16.40 -8.01
CA PRO A 113 -27.14 -16.55 -6.59
C PRO A 113 -26.23 -17.76 -6.29
N GLY A 114 -25.50 -17.70 -5.16
CA GLY A 114 -24.52 -18.73 -4.76
C GLY A 114 -23.21 -18.68 -5.53
N ALA A 115 -23.06 -17.75 -6.47
CA ALA A 115 -21.78 -17.51 -7.14
C ALA A 115 -20.99 -16.39 -6.45
N HIS A 116 -19.66 -16.51 -6.53
CA HIS A 116 -18.75 -15.46 -6.05
C HIS A 116 -18.27 -14.60 -7.21
N TYR A 117 -18.23 -13.30 -6.94
CA TYR A 117 -17.77 -12.29 -7.88
C TYR A 117 -16.62 -11.49 -7.26
N SER A 118 -15.72 -11.04 -8.10
CA SER A 118 -14.65 -10.08 -7.76
C SER A 118 -14.65 -8.95 -8.78
N VAL A 119 -13.90 -7.90 -8.51
CA VAL A 119 -13.71 -6.80 -9.46
C VAL A 119 -12.23 -6.59 -9.76
N ARG A 120 -11.97 -6.17 -10.99
CA ARG A 120 -10.66 -5.74 -11.45
C ARG A 120 -10.80 -4.34 -12.01
N ILE A 121 -9.97 -3.41 -11.52
CA ILE A 121 -10.04 -2.00 -11.90
C ILE A 121 -8.76 -1.64 -12.64
N THR A 122 -8.91 -1.18 -13.88
CA THR A 122 -7.82 -0.61 -14.67
C THR A 122 -8.00 0.90 -14.70
N ALA A 123 -7.07 1.64 -14.10
CA ALA A 123 -6.99 3.09 -14.17
C ALA A 123 -5.91 3.48 -15.18
N ALA A 124 -6.17 4.49 -16.01
CA ALA A 124 -5.26 4.95 -17.03
C ALA A 124 -5.07 6.47 -16.99
N SER A 125 -3.83 6.93 -17.15
CA SER A 125 -3.46 8.35 -17.21
C SER A 125 -2.78 8.69 -18.53
N THR A 126 -3.07 9.87 -19.06
CA THR A 126 -2.31 10.48 -20.17
C THR A 126 -0.92 10.93 -19.72
N GLY A 127 -0.72 11.00 -18.40
CA GLY A 127 0.54 11.23 -17.73
C GLY A 127 1.05 12.66 -17.77
N TYR A 128 2.31 12.80 -17.35
CA TYR A 128 3.02 14.07 -17.22
C TYR A 128 4.21 14.13 -18.16
N ASP A 129 4.64 15.34 -18.52
CA ASP A 129 5.84 15.55 -19.34
C ASP A 129 7.13 15.50 -18.51
N VAL A 130 7.03 15.79 -17.20
CA VAL A 130 8.13 15.82 -16.22
C VAL A 130 7.67 15.17 -14.92
N TRP A 131 8.59 14.88 -14.02
CA TRP A 131 8.26 14.53 -12.64
C TRP A 131 7.35 15.58 -12.05
N THR A 132 6.25 15.17 -11.47
CA THR A 132 5.18 16.07 -11.04
C THR A 132 4.75 15.74 -9.61
N THR A 133 4.78 16.76 -8.74
CA THR A 133 4.25 16.65 -7.38
C THR A 133 2.74 16.45 -7.45
N THR A 134 2.26 15.37 -6.85
CA THR A 134 0.82 15.04 -6.77
C THR A 134 0.25 15.19 -5.36
N SER A 135 1.12 15.37 -4.35
CA SER A 135 0.71 15.76 -3.00
C SER A 135 0.24 17.21 -2.94
N THR A 136 -0.50 17.53 -1.91
CA THR A 136 -0.98 18.88 -1.56
C THR A 136 -0.51 19.25 -0.17
N ASP A 137 -0.75 20.46 0.29
CA ASP A 137 -0.44 20.91 1.65
C ASP A 137 -1.66 20.75 2.59
N ASP A 138 -2.43 19.67 2.39
CA ASP A 138 -3.59 19.33 3.22
C ASP A 138 -3.16 18.57 4.48
N ASP A 139 -4.04 18.49 5.47
CA ASP A 139 -3.80 17.85 6.78
C ASP A 139 -3.27 16.41 6.69
N GLY A 140 -3.62 15.66 5.64
CA GLY A 140 -3.14 14.31 5.40
C GLY A 140 -1.66 14.23 5.02
N TYR A 141 -1.09 15.30 4.50
CA TYR A 141 0.33 15.40 4.12
C TYR A 141 1.19 16.03 5.19
N LEU A 142 0.59 16.66 6.18
CA LEU A 142 1.29 17.35 7.25
C LEU A 142 1.91 16.33 8.22
N ILE A 143 3.22 16.47 8.47
CA ILE A 143 4.00 15.63 9.38
C ILE A 143 5.14 16.46 9.97
N TRP A 144 5.10 16.73 11.29
CA TRP A 144 6.03 17.67 11.88
C TRP A 144 7.48 17.19 11.86
N GLU A 145 7.74 16.04 12.43
CA GLU A 145 9.07 15.42 12.49
C GLU A 145 9.02 14.00 11.89
N GLY A 146 8.64 13.95 10.63
CA GLY A 146 8.64 12.70 9.87
C GLY A 146 10.05 12.12 9.78
N ARG A 147 10.19 10.81 10.08
CA ARG A 147 11.48 10.11 10.10
C ARG A 147 11.53 8.89 9.19
N GLY A 148 10.39 8.29 8.93
CA GLY A 148 10.30 7.11 8.10
C GLY A 148 9.01 7.09 7.30
N ILE A 149 9.07 6.63 6.05
CA ILE A 149 7.92 6.48 5.16
C ILE A 149 7.96 5.14 4.44
N GLY A 150 6.81 4.46 4.35
CA GLY A 150 6.70 3.20 3.63
C GLY A 150 5.32 3.00 3.05
N VAL A 151 5.25 2.29 1.94
CA VAL A 151 4.01 2.01 1.20
C VAL A 151 3.80 0.52 1.05
N ASN A 152 2.56 0.05 1.25
CA ASN A 152 2.22 -1.33 0.96
C ASN A 152 2.20 -1.58 -0.55
N GLN A 153 3.19 -2.29 -1.05
CA GLN A 153 3.35 -2.62 -2.46
C GLN A 153 2.65 -3.93 -2.88
N ASN A 154 2.04 -4.68 -1.95
CA ASN A 154 1.45 -5.98 -2.25
C ASN A 154 0.04 -5.85 -2.85
N PRO A 155 -0.15 -6.10 -4.17
CA PRO A 155 -1.47 -5.97 -4.81
C PRO A 155 -2.48 -7.03 -4.35
N LYS A 156 -2.08 -8.02 -3.56
CA LYS A 156 -2.95 -9.02 -2.94
C LYS A 156 -3.39 -8.64 -1.52
N SER A 157 -2.95 -7.49 -1.03
CA SER A 157 -3.39 -6.94 0.25
C SER A 157 -4.68 -6.15 0.07
N PRO A 158 -5.66 -6.26 0.99
CA PRO A 158 -6.80 -5.33 1.03
C PRO A 158 -6.34 -3.88 1.32
N TYR A 159 -5.13 -3.72 1.83
CA TYR A 159 -4.49 -2.43 2.15
C TYR A 159 -3.41 -2.03 1.13
N TYR A 160 -3.49 -2.53 -0.12
CA TYR A 160 -2.60 -2.15 -1.20
C TYR A 160 -2.57 -0.63 -1.39
N GLY A 161 -1.37 -0.05 -1.50
CA GLY A 161 -1.16 1.39 -1.61
C GLY A 161 -1.30 2.16 -0.29
N ARG A 162 -1.50 1.50 0.86
CA ARG A 162 -1.53 2.17 2.17
C ARG A 162 -0.16 2.74 2.50
N ILE A 163 -0.14 3.99 2.94
CA ILE A 163 1.06 4.72 3.32
C ILE A 163 1.18 4.75 4.83
N PHE A 164 2.38 4.59 5.34
CA PHE A 164 2.74 4.72 6.74
C PHE A 164 3.83 5.76 6.89
N VAL A 165 3.67 6.67 7.85
CA VAL A 165 4.67 7.70 8.16
C VAL A 165 4.96 7.65 9.66
N ALA A 166 6.24 7.56 10.02
CA ALA A 166 6.71 7.64 11.40
C ALA A 166 6.97 9.09 11.78
N ASN A 167 6.34 9.58 12.86
CA ASN A 167 6.56 10.90 13.43
C ASN A 167 7.18 10.79 14.81
N SER A 168 8.34 11.39 15.01
CA SER A 168 9.15 11.20 16.23
C SER A 168 9.04 12.33 17.25
N HIS A 169 8.36 13.42 16.94
CA HIS A 169 8.27 14.55 17.86
C HIS A 169 6.87 15.16 17.89
N ILE A 170 6.47 15.66 19.06
CA ILE A 170 5.26 16.45 19.22
C ILE A 170 5.63 17.93 19.09
N ASP A 171 4.98 18.63 18.18
CA ASP A 171 4.98 20.09 18.21
C ASP A 171 3.62 20.65 17.74
N ASP A 172 3.26 21.82 18.25
CA ASP A 172 2.04 22.56 17.94
C ASP A 172 2.36 23.74 16.98
N VAL A 173 3.35 23.53 16.10
CA VAL A 173 3.85 24.61 15.21
C VAL A 173 2.78 25.08 14.24
N PHE A 174 1.93 24.17 13.77
CA PHE A 174 0.87 24.52 12.82
C PHE A 174 -0.43 24.98 13.50
N GLY A 175 -0.54 24.85 14.83
CA GLY A 175 -1.72 25.26 15.58
C GLY A 175 -2.99 24.46 15.25
N VAL A 176 -2.84 23.29 14.62
CA VAL A 176 -3.90 22.36 14.24
C VAL A 176 -3.60 21.00 14.84
N ASN A 177 -4.61 20.34 15.37
CA ASN A 177 -4.46 19.00 15.93
C ASN A 177 -4.67 17.97 14.81
N VAL A 178 -3.64 17.67 14.06
CA VAL A 178 -3.63 16.69 12.98
C VAL A 178 -2.88 15.41 13.41
N PRO A 179 -3.09 14.27 12.75
CA PRO A 179 -2.38 13.03 13.05
C PRO A 179 -0.86 13.19 13.07
N GLY A 180 -0.30 14.01 12.17
CA GLY A 180 1.14 14.28 12.06
C GLY A 180 1.76 15.09 13.19
N ASP A 181 0.97 15.63 14.12
CA ASP A 181 1.47 16.32 15.31
C ASP A 181 1.77 15.38 16.49
N ASN A 182 1.45 14.09 16.37
CA ASN A 182 1.57 13.14 17.47
C ASN A 182 2.75 12.19 17.27
N VAL A 183 3.43 11.82 18.36
CA VAL A 183 4.50 10.80 18.32
C VAL A 183 3.90 9.42 18.08
N GLY A 184 4.32 8.78 16.99
CA GLY A 184 3.82 7.49 16.58
C GLY A 184 3.75 7.34 15.06
N MET A 185 2.74 6.66 14.56
CA MET A 185 2.61 6.33 13.15
C MET A 185 1.32 6.89 12.57
N VAL A 186 1.42 7.55 11.43
CA VAL A 186 0.28 8.00 10.62
C VAL A 186 -0.01 6.95 9.56
N LYS A 187 -1.30 6.65 9.33
CA LYS A 187 -1.81 5.70 8.32
C LYS A 187 -2.69 6.43 7.32
N LEU A 188 -2.36 6.33 6.05
CA LEU A 188 -3.03 7.06 4.98
C LEU A 188 -3.36 6.14 3.82
N ASN A 189 -4.34 6.53 3.04
CA ASN A 189 -4.63 5.95 1.73
C ASN A 189 -3.68 6.55 0.67
N ALA A 190 -3.66 5.98 -0.52
CA ALA A 190 -2.75 6.38 -1.60
C ALA A 190 -2.94 7.83 -2.10
N ASP A 191 -4.08 8.44 -1.84
CA ASP A 191 -4.42 9.83 -2.17
C ASP A 191 -4.07 10.83 -1.04
N GLY A 192 -3.53 10.35 0.09
CA GLY A 192 -3.25 11.14 1.28
C GLY A 192 -4.44 11.27 2.24
N SER A 193 -5.61 10.73 1.92
CA SER A 193 -6.73 10.70 2.86
C SER A 193 -6.47 9.75 4.02
N PHE A 194 -7.13 9.98 5.13
CA PHE A 194 -6.95 9.17 6.34
C PHE A 194 -7.47 7.74 6.16
N ALA A 195 -6.78 6.77 6.74
CA ALA A 195 -7.23 5.38 6.76
C ALA A 195 -8.58 5.24 7.50
N ASP A 196 -9.44 4.35 7.02
CA ASP A 196 -10.83 4.19 7.52
C ASP A 196 -10.90 3.84 9.02
N GLU A 197 -9.93 3.05 9.50
CA GLU A 197 -9.86 2.64 10.91
C GLU A 197 -9.13 3.64 11.81
N GLY A 198 -8.83 4.81 11.29
CA GLY A 198 -8.16 5.91 11.99
C GLY A 198 -6.76 6.19 11.47
N ALA A 199 -6.45 7.48 11.37
CA ALA A 199 -5.24 7.98 10.74
C ALA A 199 -3.97 7.83 11.59
N PHE A 200 -4.09 7.63 12.91
CA PHE A 200 -2.96 7.61 13.83
C PHE A 200 -2.99 6.38 14.74
N SER A 201 -1.82 5.84 15.07
CA SER A 201 -1.64 4.79 16.06
C SER A 201 -0.24 4.82 16.67
N THR A 202 -0.12 4.59 17.98
CA THR A 202 1.16 4.26 18.62
C THR A 202 1.51 2.77 18.47
N GLY A 203 0.60 1.95 17.94
CA GLY A 203 0.73 0.49 17.94
C GLY A 203 0.73 -0.15 19.34
N GLY A 204 0.43 0.63 20.39
CA GLY A 204 0.58 0.20 21.79
C GLY A 204 2.02 0.25 22.31
N HIS A 205 2.94 0.84 21.54
CA HIS A 205 4.30 1.11 21.96
C HIS A 205 4.41 2.50 22.60
N GLU A 206 5.27 2.64 23.60
CA GLU A 206 5.58 3.91 24.27
C GLU A 206 6.83 4.51 23.59
N TRP A 207 6.59 5.30 22.54
CA TRP A 207 7.65 5.99 21.81
C TRP A 207 8.27 7.10 22.64
N ALA A 208 9.59 7.26 22.58
CA ALA A 208 10.28 8.26 23.41
C ALA A 208 10.04 9.70 22.96
N GLY A 209 9.76 9.94 21.69
CA GLY A 209 9.51 11.29 21.18
C GLY A 209 10.72 12.21 21.22
N ASP A 210 11.91 11.67 20.91
CA ASP A 210 13.21 12.35 21.05
C ASP A 210 13.97 12.51 19.72
N TYR A 211 13.28 12.71 18.61
CA TYR A 211 13.79 12.76 17.24
C TYR A 211 14.24 11.40 16.65
N TYR A 212 14.29 10.32 17.44
CA TYR A 212 14.78 9.00 17.03
C TYR A 212 13.78 7.88 17.32
N SER A 213 12.60 8.18 17.86
CA SER A 213 11.60 7.21 18.29
C SER A 213 10.16 7.72 18.02
N PRO A 214 9.42 7.15 17.07
CA PRO A 214 9.85 6.14 16.08
C PRO A 214 10.85 6.72 15.06
N TRP A 215 11.62 5.85 14.41
CA TRP A 215 12.59 6.23 13.41
C TRP A 215 12.12 5.77 12.02
N LYS A 216 12.97 5.09 11.27
CA LYS A 216 12.65 4.61 9.92
C LYS A 216 11.75 3.39 9.94
N LEU A 217 11.00 3.21 8.85
CA LEU A 217 10.10 2.08 8.69
C LEU A 217 10.17 1.49 7.27
N GLU A 218 9.80 0.23 7.15
CA GLU A 218 9.59 -0.44 5.87
C GLU A 218 8.37 -1.35 5.91
N VAL A 219 7.66 -1.47 4.79
CA VAL A 219 6.53 -2.39 4.63
C VAL A 219 6.99 -3.61 3.85
N SER A 220 6.97 -4.77 4.50
CA SER A 220 7.39 -6.03 3.90
C SER A 220 6.41 -6.56 2.84
N GLY A 221 6.91 -7.46 1.98
CA GLY A 221 6.11 -8.09 0.93
C GLY A 221 4.94 -8.96 1.43
N ASP A 222 4.94 -9.34 2.70
CA ASP A 222 3.85 -10.06 3.39
C ASP A 222 2.99 -9.17 4.30
N ASN A 223 3.03 -7.84 4.06
CA ASN A 223 2.17 -6.83 4.66
C ASN A 223 2.43 -6.52 6.14
N TYR A 224 3.63 -6.70 6.64
CA TYR A 224 4.01 -6.22 7.97
C TYR A 224 4.73 -4.88 7.86
N VAL A 225 4.45 -3.99 8.82
CA VAL A 225 5.10 -2.70 8.96
C VAL A 225 6.20 -2.85 10.01
N TYR A 226 7.45 -2.80 9.58
CA TYR A 226 8.62 -2.87 10.45
C TYR A 226 9.09 -1.47 10.77
N ILE A 227 9.27 -1.16 12.04
CA ILE A 227 9.65 0.17 12.52
C ILE A 227 10.79 0.05 13.49
N ASN A 228 11.79 0.89 13.30
CA ASN A 228 12.93 0.99 14.19
C ASN A 228 12.66 2.03 15.29
N ASP A 229 12.93 1.64 16.54
CA ASP A 229 13.05 2.56 17.67
C ASP A 229 14.54 2.80 17.94
N LYS A 230 15.08 3.89 17.39
CA LYS A 230 16.51 4.20 17.46
C LYS A 230 16.94 4.73 18.83
N THR A 231 15.99 5.13 19.70
CA THR A 231 16.29 5.63 21.03
C THR A 231 17.03 4.59 21.86
N ALA A 232 18.20 4.93 22.33
CA ALA A 232 19.07 4.14 23.21
C ALA A 232 19.59 2.82 22.64
N SER A 233 18.89 2.11 21.72
CA SER A 233 19.29 0.76 21.34
C SER A 233 18.92 0.31 19.92
N GLY A 234 18.05 1.02 19.20
CA GLY A 234 17.73 0.69 17.81
C GLY A 234 16.89 -0.59 17.63
N GLU A 235 15.98 -0.88 18.54
CA GLU A 235 15.13 -2.07 18.47
C GLU A 235 14.15 -2.01 17.30
N ILE A 236 13.74 -3.18 16.76
CA ILE A 236 12.76 -3.28 15.70
C ILE A 236 11.49 -3.93 16.22
N TYR A 237 10.40 -3.28 15.92
CA TYR A 237 9.05 -3.78 16.11
C TYR A 237 8.35 -3.97 14.77
N CYS A 238 7.35 -4.86 14.69
CA CYS A 238 6.46 -4.92 13.54
C CYS A 238 4.99 -5.04 13.94
N TRP A 239 4.13 -4.65 13.01
CA TRP A 239 2.67 -4.69 13.14
C TRP A 239 2.03 -5.16 11.83
N ASP A 240 0.77 -5.56 11.93
CA ASP A 240 -0.08 -5.66 10.74
C ASP A 240 -0.41 -4.26 10.16
N GLN A 241 -1.10 -4.23 9.05
CA GLN A 241 -1.45 -3.00 8.31
C GLN A 241 -2.44 -2.07 9.05
N THR A 242 -3.05 -2.54 10.14
CA THR A 242 -3.96 -1.73 10.97
C THR A 242 -3.22 -1.02 12.10
N LEU A 243 -1.98 -1.42 12.36
CA LEU A 243 -1.16 -0.98 13.50
C LEU A 243 -1.89 -1.22 14.84
N SER A 244 -2.60 -2.35 14.95
CA SER A 244 -3.31 -2.68 16.17
C SER A 244 -2.34 -3.12 17.27
N THR A 245 -2.62 -2.73 18.52
CA THR A 245 -1.84 -3.14 19.70
C THR A 245 -1.70 -4.66 19.81
N ASN A 246 -2.70 -5.41 19.35
CA ASN A 246 -2.69 -6.87 19.42
C ASN A 246 -1.78 -7.52 18.36
N SER A 247 -1.36 -6.79 17.33
CA SER A 247 -0.47 -7.27 16.28
C SER A 247 1.00 -6.93 16.51
N GLN A 248 1.31 -6.17 17.56
CA GLN A 248 2.68 -5.78 17.90
C GLN A 248 3.56 -7.00 18.17
N LEU A 249 4.70 -7.04 17.50
CA LEU A 249 5.75 -8.03 17.73
C LEU A 249 7.10 -7.34 17.89
N HIS A 250 7.83 -7.65 18.96
CA HIS A 250 9.19 -7.19 19.20
C HIS A 250 10.15 -8.12 18.45
N VAL A 251 10.57 -7.69 17.25
CA VAL A 251 11.27 -8.55 16.29
C VAL A 251 12.76 -8.65 16.60
N LEU A 252 13.43 -7.52 16.82
CA LEU A 252 14.85 -7.44 17.12
C LEU A 252 15.05 -6.64 18.40
N ARG A 253 15.74 -7.26 19.38
CA ARG A 253 15.91 -6.73 20.73
C ARG A 253 17.32 -6.18 20.94
N ALA A 254 17.45 -5.25 21.88
CA ALA A 254 18.76 -4.66 22.24
C ALA A 254 19.81 -5.68 22.71
N ASP A 255 19.40 -6.82 23.25
CA ASP A 255 20.30 -7.90 23.66
C ASP A 255 20.89 -8.72 22.49
N ASN A 256 20.44 -8.43 21.26
CA ASN A 256 20.97 -9.03 20.05
C ASN A 256 22.29 -8.41 19.54
N TRP A 257 22.72 -7.27 20.04
CA TRP A 257 23.95 -6.59 19.58
C TRP A 257 24.88 -6.14 20.70
N ALA A 258 26.08 -5.74 20.30
CA ALA A 258 27.09 -5.27 21.24
C ALA A 258 26.65 -3.96 21.93
N PRO A 259 27.04 -3.72 23.20
CA PRO A 259 26.72 -2.47 23.88
C PRO A 259 27.21 -1.24 23.09
N GLY A 260 26.35 -0.25 22.98
CA GLY A 260 26.65 1.01 22.28
C GLY A 260 26.34 1.00 20.78
N CYS A 261 25.83 -0.09 20.23
CA CYS A 261 25.38 -0.12 18.84
C CYS A 261 24.19 0.83 18.64
N ILE A 262 24.21 1.56 17.54
CA ILE A 262 23.11 2.41 17.07
C ILE A 262 22.69 1.87 15.71
N MET A 263 21.47 1.37 15.62
CA MET A 263 20.93 0.83 14.39
C MET A 263 20.14 1.93 13.66
N SER A 264 20.30 2.01 12.35
CA SER A 264 19.47 2.88 11.51
C SER A 264 18.52 2.05 10.65
N GLY A 265 17.68 2.66 9.83
CA GLY A 265 16.56 2.05 9.10
C GLY A 265 16.66 0.55 8.76
N PRO A 266 15.57 -0.21 8.90
CA PRO A 266 15.54 -1.61 8.47
C PRO A 266 15.33 -1.69 6.96
N ALA A 267 16.03 -2.62 6.28
CA ALA A 267 15.65 -3.08 4.96
C ALA A 267 15.19 -4.54 5.07
N ILE A 268 14.01 -4.83 4.58
CA ILE A 268 13.34 -6.12 4.74
C ILE A 268 13.38 -6.89 3.42
N PHE A 269 13.94 -8.10 3.44
CA PHE A 269 13.98 -8.98 2.29
C PHE A 269 13.35 -10.33 2.62
N GLY A 270 12.56 -10.90 1.67
CA GLY A 270 11.86 -12.16 1.91
C GLY A 270 10.53 -11.99 2.62
N THR A 271 9.94 -13.10 3.08
CA THR A 271 8.62 -13.13 3.73
C THR A 271 8.53 -14.30 4.72
N GLY A 272 7.73 -14.15 5.78
CA GLY A 272 7.50 -15.18 6.79
C GLY A 272 8.81 -15.65 7.44
N ALA A 273 9.01 -16.96 7.55
CA ALA A 273 10.23 -17.55 8.12
C ALA A 273 11.50 -17.37 7.27
N ASN A 274 11.38 -16.80 6.08
CA ASN A 274 12.53 -16.45 5.22
C ASN A 274 12.80 -14.94 5.22
N THR A 275 12.23 -14.20 6.15
CA THR A 275 12.49 -12.77 6.29
C THR A 275 13.92 -12.53 6.78
N GLU A 276 14.63 -11.71 6.06
CA GLU A 276 15.94 -11.18 6.42
C GLU A 276 15.81 -9.68 6.68
N ILE A 277 16.43 -9.21 7.76
CA ILE A 277 16.45 -7.80 8.14
C ILE A 277 17.89 -7.31 8.01
N TYR A 278 18.07 -6.27 7.22
CA TYR A 278 19.36 -5.60 7.06
C TYR A 278 19.33 -4.27 7.77
N MET A 279 20.34 -4.00 8.57
CA MET A 279 20.48 -2.80 9.38
C MET A 279 21.85 -2.20 9.22
N ALA A 280 21.92 -0.88 9.17
CA ALA A 280 23.18 -0.16 9.33
C ALA A 280 23.53 -0.05 10.82
N ASP A 281 24.62 -0.67 11.23
CA ASP A 281 25.16 -0.61 12.59
C ASP A 281 26.30 0.41 12.65
N THR A 282 26.07 1.49 13.36
CA THR A 282 26.94 2.68 13.38
C THR A 282 27.65 2.90 14.73
N ALA A 283 27.57 1.95 15.67
CA ALA A 283 27.93 2.19 17.08
C ALA A 283 29.38 2.47 17.36
N ASP A 284 30.30 1.88 16.62
CA ASP A 284 31.73 2.04 16.91
C ASP A 284 32.53 2.14 15.62
N PRO A 285 33.23 3.26 15.38
CA PRO A 285 34.06 3.42 14.21
C PRO A 285 35.03 2.22 14.02
N GLY A 286 34.77 1.42 12.99
CA GLY A 286 35.62 0.29 12.61
C GLY A 286 35.16 -1.07 13.12
N SER A 287 33.97 -1.23 13.74
CA SER A 287 33.60 -2.53 14.31
C SER A 287 32.49 -3.28 13.58
N ARG A 288 31.52 -2.61 12.91
CA ARG A 288 30.44 -3.34 12.22
C ARG A 288 30.18 -2.83 10.79
N GLY A 289 29.01 -2.34 10.43
CA GLY A 289 28.64 -1.93 9.07
C GLY A 289 27.20 -2.31 8.75
N ILE A 290 26.95 -2.90 7.59
CA ILE A 290 25.63 -3.49 7.31
C ILE A 290 25.59 -4.89 7.88
N VAL A 291 24.60 -5.13 8.72
CA VAL A 291 24.39 -6.39 9.44
C VAL A 291 23.07 -7.01 9.00
N LYS A 292 23.12 -8.30 8.72
CA LYS A 292 21.95 -9.12 8.39
C LYS A 292 21.52 -9.93 9.60
N TYR A 293 20.23 -9.89 9.90
CA TYR A 293 19.53 -10.76 10.84
C TYR A 293 18.52 -11.63 10.11
N THR A 294 18.21 -12.79 10.66
CA THR A 294 17.20 -13.71 10.12
C THR A 294 16.10 -13.93 11.15
N VAL A 295 14.87 -13.82 10.71
CA VAL A 295 13.69 -14.08 11.58
C VAL A 295 13.46 -15.58 11.69
N THR A 296 13.07 -16.02 12.86
CA THR A 296 12.66 -17.41 13.13
C THR A 296 11.17 -17.62 12.80
N ALA A 297 10.68 -18.84 12.96
CA ALA A 297 9.29 -19.19 12.61
C ALA A 297 8.22 -18.44 13.42
N ASP A 298 8.58 -17.87 14.56
CA ASP A 298 7.70 -17.05 15.40
C ASP A 298 7.71 -15.55 15.03
N GLY A 299 8.46 -15.19 14.00
CA GLY A 299 8.54 -13.81 13.49
C GLY A 299 9.54 -12.93 14.23
N THR A 300 10.36 -13.49 15.14
CA THR A 300 11.39 -12.75 15.88
C THR A 300 12.79 -13.21 15.52
N CYS A 301 13.80 -12.37 15.75
CA CYS A 301 15.20 -12.80 15.71
C CYS A 301 15.54 -13.63 16.95
N ALA A 302 16.44 -14.60 16.79
CA ALA A 302 16.86 -15.43 17.92
C ALA A 302 17.55 -14.58 19.01
N THR A 303 17.28 -14.88 20.28
CA THR A 303 17.92 -14.19 21.41
C THR A 303 19.43 -14.37 21.35
N ASN A 304 20.19 -13.30 21.55
CA ASN A 304 21.65 -13.22 21.44
C ASN A 304 22.22 -13.51 20.02
N ASP A 305 21.41 -13.51 18.98
CA ASP A 305 21.90 -13.48 17.60
C ASP A 305 22.41 -12.06 17.27
N ILE A 306 23.72 -11.90 17.16
CA ILE A 306 24.35 -10.62 16.83
C ILE A 306 24.33 -10.34 15.32
N GLY A 307 23.67 -11.16 14.53
CA GLY A 307 23.61 -11.04 13.07
C GLY A 307 24.94 -11.31 12.37
N THR A 308 24.92 -11.22 11.06
CA THR A 308 26.07 -11.41 10.19
C THR A 308 26.44 -10.10 9.51
N VAL A 309 27.66 -9.62 9.68
CA VAL A 309 28.16 -8.43 8.96
C VAL A 309 28.32 -8.80 7.49
N VAL A 310 27.60 -8.11 6.60
CA VAL A 310 27.65 -8.31 5.15
C VAL A 310 28.51 -7.27 4.44
N LEU A 311 28.54 -6.04 4.94
CA LEU A 311 29.39 -4.95 4.46
C LEU A 311 30.07 -4.29 5.68
N PRO A 312 31.30 -4.64 6.01
CA PRO A 312 31.98 -4.11 7.20
C PRO A 312 32.46 -2.66 7.00
N ILE A 313 32.43 -1.88 8.07
CA ILE A 313 33.17 -0.60 8.15
C ILE A 313 34.69 -0.90 8.04
N SER A 314 35.41 0.00 7.42
CA SER A 314 36.86 -0.09 7.08
C SER A 314 37.17 -0.76 5.74
N SER A 315 36.36 -1.64 5.22
CA SER A 315 36.45 -2.18 3.86
C SER A 315 35.22 -3.08 3.58
N PRO A 316 34.31 -2.80 2.67
CA PRO A 316 34.42 -1.72 1.65
C PRO A 316 33.93 -0.35 2.14
N LEU A 317 33.16 -0.27 3.24
CA LEU A 317 32.66 1.00 3.76
C LEU A 317 33.80 1.75 4.46
N THR A 318 33.92 3.04 4.17
CA THR A 318 34.99 3.89 4.77
C THR A 318 34.46 4.79 5.86
N LEU A 319 33.13 4.96 5.92
CA LEU A 319 32.40 5.81 6.85
C LEU A 319 31.21 5.05 7.44
N PHE A 320 30.44 5.72 8.28
CA PHE A 320 29.26 5.13 8.88
C PHE A 320 28.18 4.89 7.83
N PRO A 321 27.71 3.65 7.60
CA PRO A 321 26.54 3.43 6.80
C PRO A 321 25.33 4.01 7.56
N TYR A 322 24.45 4.69 6.84
CA TYR A 322 23.32 5.35 7.47
C TYR A 322 22.00 4.69 7.11
N ASP A 323 21.87 4.18 5.90
CA ASP A 323 20.70 3.46 5.44
C ASP A 323 21.06 2.47 4.33
N ILE A 324 20.11 1.55 4.04
CA ILE A 324 20.30 0.49 3.05
C ILE A 324 18.98 0.16 2.36
N ALA A 325 19.02 -0.08 1.06
CA ALA A 325 17.95 -0.68 0.29
C ALA A 325 18.41 -1.92 -0.45
N LEU A 326 17.48 -2.83 -0.74
CA LEU A 326 17.72 -4.03 -1.55
C LEU A 326 16.77 -4.05 -2.74
N ASP A 327 17.29 -4.41 -3.91
CA ASP A 327 16.41 -4.70 -5.05
C ASP A 327 15.91 -6.16 -5.02
N LYS A 328 14.98 -6.49 -5.91
CA LYS A 328 14.44 -7.84 -6.06
C LYS A 328 15.48 -8.92 -6.43
N HIS A 329 16.67 -8.51 -6.85
CA HIS A 329 17.80 -9.38 -7.16
C HIS A 329 18.78 -9.48 -6.00
N HIS A 330 18.43 -8.87 -4.86
CA HIS A 330 19.26 -8.83 -3.64
C HIS A 330 20.56 -8.06 -3.80
N ASN A 331 20.63 -7.10 -4.73
CA ASN A 331 21.73 -6.16 -4.76
C ASN A 331 21.57 -5.15 -3.63
N TYR A 332 22.69 -4.75 -3.02
CA TYR A 332 22.72 -3.81 -1.92
C TYR A 332 22.96 -2.39 -2.44
N TYR A 333 22.18 -1.45 -1.96
CA TYR A 333 22.37 -0.02 -2.17
C TYR A 333 22.53 0.62 -0.80
N VAL A 334 23.66 1.26 -0.55
CA VAL A 334 24.05 1.75 0.77
C VAL A 334 24.39 3.21 0.69
N ILE A 335 23.92 3.99 1.66
CA ILE A 335 24.37 5.36 1.87
C ILE A 335 25.27 5.45 3.10
N GLN A 336 26.22 6.36 3.05
CA GLN A 336 27.11 6.69 4.15
C GLN A 336 26.89 8.13 4.59
N TYR A 337 26.83 8.33 5.90
CA TYR A 337 26.89 9.66 6.51
C TYR A 337 28.32 10.18 6.43
N ILE A 338 28.47 11.39 5.96
CA ILE A 338 29.78 12.03 5.80
C ILE A 338 29.73 13.37 6.53
N ASP A 339 30.39 13.43 7.67
CA ASP A 339 30.72 14.69 8.33
C ASP A 339 31.65 15.52 7.43
N ASP A 340 31.50 16.82 7.37
CA ASP A 340 32.12 17.83 6.47
C ASP A 340 33.61 17.67 6.12
N THR A 341 34.29 16.74 6.74
CA THR A 341 35.76 16.58 6.65
C THR A 341 36.24 15.55 5.64
N ALA A 342 35.34 14.79 5.00
CA ALA A 342 35.72 13.65 4.13
C ALA A 342 35.16 13.77 2.70
N ASP A 343 35.35 14.92 2.09
CA ASP A 343 34.77 15.34 0.80
C ASP A 343 34.91 14.37 -0.39
N ALA A 344 35.84 13.45 -0.34
CA ALA A 344 36.13 12.54 -1.46
C ALA A 344 35.51 11.14 -1.29
N ALA A 345 34.87 10.83 -0.15
CA ALA A 345 34.29 9.52 0.09
C ALA A 345 32.94 9.36 -0.64
N PRO A 346 32.63 8.16 -1.15
CA PRO A 346 31.35 7.93 -1.81
C PRO A 346 30.21 8.00 -0.79
N ARG A 347 29.12 8.71 -1.17
CA ARG A 347 27.91 8.83 -0.34
C ARG A 347 26.92 7.72 -0.63
N VAL A 348 26.84 7.28 -1.87
CA VAL A 348 25.95 6.23 -2.35
C VAL A 348 26.76 5.17 -3.08
N MET A 349 26.50 3.90 -2.80
CA MET A 349 27.21 2.78 -3.40
C MET A 349 26.26 1.63 -3.73
N ARG A 350 26.55 0.91 -4.81
CA ARG A 350 25.87 -0.34 -5.16
C ARG A 350 26.83 -1.52 -5.09
N TYR A 351 26.42 -2.58 -4.42
CA TYR A 351 27.12 -3.86 -4.36
C TYR A 351 26.24 -4.97 -4.95
N PRO A 352 26.81 -5.93 -5.69
CA PRO A 352 26.04 -7.04 -6.24
C PRO A 352 25.58 -8.02 -5.14
N ALA A 353 24.52 -8.76 -5.40
CA ALA A 353 23.93 -9.75 -4.49
C ALA A 353 24.91 -10.84 -4.01
N ASN A 354 25.90 -11.15 -4.84
CA ASN A 354 26.95 -12.14 -4.52
C ASN A 354 28.23 -11.49 -3.96
N TYR A 355 28.14 -10.27 -3.47
CA TYR A 355 29.27 -9.61 -2.83
C TYR A 355 29.82 -10.47 -1.69
N ASP A 356 31.13 -10.68 -1.68
CA ASP A 356 31.84 -11.37 -0.63
C ASP A 356 33.07 -10.53 -0.21
N VAL A 357 33.02 -10.02 1.00
CA VAL A 357 34.10 -9.21 1.61
C VAL A 357 35.48 -9.90 1.59
N ASN A 358 35.51 -11.22 1.53
CA ASN A 358 36.77 -11.98 1.53
C ASN A 358 37.46 -12.08 0.16
N THR A 359 36.78 -11.62 -0.91
CA THR A 359 37.28 -11.76 -2.29
C THR A 359 37.82 -10.46 -2.90
N ASN A 360 38.03 -9.41 -2.12
CA ASN A 360 38.36 -8.04 -2.59
C ASN A 360 37.34 -7.50 -3.62
N ALA A 361 36.09 -7.87 -3.50
CA ALA A 361 35.02 -7.33 -4.33
C ALA A 361 34.89 -5.83 -4.06
N VAL A 362 34.61 -5.08 -5.12
CA VAL A 362 34.38 -3.64 -5.07
C VAL A 362 32.92 -3.34 -5.36
N ALA A 363 32.46 -2.15 -5.04
CA ALA A 363 31.16 -1.67 -5.49
C ALA A 363 31.04 -1.75 -7.03
N ASP A 364 29.86 -2.06 -7.54
CA ASP A 364 29.58 -2.02 -8.98
C ASP A 364 29.73 -0.58 -9.50
N TRP A 365 29.28 0.35 -8.70
CA TRP A 365 29.51 1.79 -8.85
C TRP A 365 29.44 2.47 -7.48
N ASP A 366 30.04 3.65 -7.39
CA ASP A 366 29.93 4.57 -6.26
C ASP A 366 29.78 6.02 -6.74
N SER A 367 29.19 6.85 -5.90
CA SER A 367 28.89 8.24 -6.25
C SER A 367 30.17 9.07 -6.52
N ALA A 368 31.28 8.81 -5.84
CA ALA A 368 32.54 9.51 -6.07
C ALA A 368 33.10 9.26 -7.48
N THR A 369 32.92 8.03 -7.98
CA THR A 369 33.36 7.66 -9.34
C THR A 369 32.42 8.17 -10.42
N VAL A 370 31.08 8.08 -10.19
CA VAL A 370 30.07 8.43 -11.20
C VAL A 370 29.89 9.94 -11.33
N PHE A 371 29.93 10.69 -10.22
CA PHE A 371 29.61 12.12 -10.18
C PHE A 371 30.84 13.03 -10.10
N GLY A 372 31.97 12.50 -9.63
CA GLY A 372 33.17 13.27 -9.35
C GLY A 372 33.10 14.08 -8.04
N ALA A 373 34.26 14.37 -7.48
CA ALA A 373 34.38 14.94 -6.12
C ALA A 373 33.71 16.29 -5.94
N ALA A 374 33.71 17.17 -6.95
CA ALA A 374 33.11 18.52 -6.85
C ALA A 374 31.58 18.47 -6.68
N GLN A 375 30.90 17.54 -7.33
CA GLN A 375 29.44 17.44 -7.29
C GLN A 375 28.94 16.82 -5.99
N GLN A 376 29.78 16.04 -5.28
CA GLN A 376 29.44 15.47 -3.99
C GLN A 376 29.51 16.49 -2.84
N THR A 377 30.31 17.55 -2.98
CA THR A 377 30.56 18.51 -1.89
C THR A 377 29.61 19.69 -1.88
N GLU A 378 29.10 20.08 -3.04
CA GLU A 378 28.25 21.28 -3.16
C GLU A 378 26.74 20.93 -3.22
N ASP A 379 26.40 19.77 -3.78
CA ASP A 379 25.02 19.44 -4.14
C ASP A 379 24.48 18.22 -3.36
N TRP A 380 25.31 17.47 -2.65
CA TRP A 380 24.98 16.17 -2.10
C TRP A 380 25.65 15.97 -0.72
N SER A 381 25.22 16.77 0.23
CA SER A 381 25.62 16.61 1.61
C SER A 381 25.08 15.27 2.18
N ASP A 382 24.76 15.18 3.38
CA ASP A 382 24.44 13.98 4.10
C ASP A 382 23.27 13.20 3.51
N ALA A 383 23.52 11.99 3.03
CA ALA A 383 22.48 11.09 2.54
C ALA A 383 21.77 10.41 3.71
N PHE A 384 20.45 10.52 3.80
CA PHE A 384 19.64 10.07 4.93
C PHE A 384 18.69 8.93 4.62
N GLY A 385 18.11 8.88 3.43
CA GLY A 385 17.16 7.85 3.02
C GLY A 385 17.48 7.29 1.65
N ILE A 386 17.23 6.00 1.43
CA ILE A 386 17.50 5.31 0.18
C ILE A 386 16.42 4.25 -0.09
N SER A 387 15.93 4.17 -1.33
CA SER A 387 14.98 3.14 -1.73
C SER A 387 15.10 2.81 -3.20
N VAL A 388 14.90 1.54 -3.55
CA VAL A 388 14.92 1.04 -4.93
C VAL A 388 13.49 0.82 -5.41
N ASP A 389 13.16 1.23 -6.63
CA ASP A 389 11.85 0.97 -7.23
C ASP A 389 11.58 -0.54 -7.38
N PRO A 390 10.31 -1.00 -7.37
CA PRO A 390 9.98 -2.43 -7.42
C PRO A 390 10.52 -3.16 -8.66
N THR A 391 10.83 -2.43 -9.72
CA THR A 391 11.42 -3.03 -10.94
C THR A 391 12.93 -3.23 -10.82
N GLY A 392 13.59 -2.54 -9.89
CA GLY A 392 15.05 -2.47 -9.75
C GLY A 392 15.70 -1.60 -10.84
N THR A 393 14.95 -0.66 -11.41
CA THR A 393 15.41 0.24 -12.47
C THR A 393 15.92 1.55 -11.93
N TYR A 394 15.25 2.09 -10.91
CA TYR A 394 15.55 3.39 -10.33
C TYR A 394 15.88 3.28 -8.85
N LEU A 395 16.73 4.18 -8.41
CA LEU A 395 17.13 4.39 -7.04
C LEU A 395 16.75 5.81 -6.64
N ALA A 396 16.04 5.97 -5.53
CA ALA A 396 15.79 7.26 -4.91
C ALA A 396 16.69 7.43 -3.69
N VAL A 397 17.26 8.63 -3.52
CA VAL A 397 18.10 8.99 -2.37
C VAL A 397 17.70 10.35 -1.87
N CYS A 398 17.47 10.47 -0.57
CA CYS A 398 17.23 11.71 0.15
C CYS A 398 18.51 12.25 0.79
N PHE A 399 18.66 13.58 0.78
CA PHE A 399 19.80 14.30 1.36
C PHE A 399 19.31 15.37 2.34
N GLU A 400 20.04 15.60 3.43
CA GLU A 400 19.65 16.53 4.48
C GLU A 400 19.74 18.00 4.04
N SER A 401 20.80 18.38 3.37
CA SER A 401 20.92 19.74 2.87
C SER A 401 21.46 19.74 1.45
N GLY A 402 20.79 20.45 0.58
CA GLY A 402 21.26 20.74 -0.76
C GLY A 402 21.51 22.23 -0.91
N SER A 403 22.34 22.61 -1.86
CA SER A 403 22.39 23.99 -2.29
C SER A 403 21.03 24.39 -2.86
N SER A 404 20.60 25.60 -2.56
CA SER A 404 19.32 26.13 -2.99
C SER A 404 19.01 25.89 -4.46
N GLY A 405 17.89 25.24 -4.75
CA GLY A 405 17.39 25.01 -6.11
C GLY A 405 17.85 23.72 -6.78
N ILE A 406 18.51 22.78 -6.08
CA ILE A 406 19.00 21.53 -6.67
C ILE A 406 18.08 20.33 -6.34
N GLY A 407 17.25 20.44 -5.31
CA GLY A 407 16.36 19.38 -4.85
C GLY A 407 17.10 18.33 -4.01
N ASN A 408 16.49 17.94 -2.90
CA ASN A 408 17.12 17.06 -1.91
C ASN A 408 16.82 15.59 -2.16
N THR A 409 15.72 15.23 -2.80
CA THR A 409 15.47 13.86 -3.28
C THR A 409 15.91 13.72 -4.72
N LYS A 410 16.83 12.78 -4.97
CA LYS A 410 17.40 12.53 -6.29
C LYS A 410 17.09 11.13 -6.78
N ILE A 411 16.81 11.01 -8.08
CA ILE A 411 16.54 9.74 -8.76
C ILE A 411 17.71 9.37 -9.64
N PHE A 412 18.16 8.13 -9.53
CA PHE A 412 19.27 7.57 -10.30
C PHE A 412 18.83 6.31 -11.04
N GLU A 413 19.49 6.01 -12.15
CA GLU A 413 19.45 4.66 -12.70
C GLU A 413 20.17 3.70 -11.73
N ALA A 414 19.47 2.72 -11.19
CA ALA A 414 20.01 1.80 -10.19
C ALA A 414 21.21 1.00 -10.68
N ALA A 415 21.31 0.71 -11.99
CA ALA A 415 22.40 -0.06 -12.56
C ALA A 415 23.69 0.74 -12.78
N THR A 416 23.60 2.05 -12.99
CA THR A 416 24.73 2.89 -13.42
C THR A 416 25.06 4.03 -12.46
N GLY A 417 24.13 4.36 -11.55
CA GLY A 417 24.21 5.55 -10.72
C GLY A 417 24.00 6.87 -11.46
N THR A 418 23.58 6.84 -12.72
CA THR A 418 23.33 8.07 -13.49
C THR A 418 22.12 8.81 -12.91
N ASN A 419 22.30 10.09 -12.54
CA ASN A 419 21.20 10.94 -12.09
C ASN A 419 20.23 11.23 -13.24
N VAL A 420 18.93 11.01 -13.00
CA VAL A 420 17.85 11.19 -13.99
C VAL A 420 16.85 12.25 -13.59
N ALA A 421 16.74 12.59 -12.31
CA ALA A 421 15.89 13.65 -11.81
C ALA A 421 16.36 14.17 -10.46
N ASN A 422 16.09 15.44 -10.19
CA ASN A 422 16.15 16.05 -8.87
C ASN A 422 14.73 16.49 -8.52
N LEU A 423 14.24 15.99 -7.41
CA LEU A 423 12.91 16.27 -6.89
C LEU A 423 13.04 17.27 -5.73
N ASP A 424 11.90 17.76 -5.25
CA ASP A 424 11.85 18.70 -4.16
C ASP A 424 12.66 19.97 -4.41
N LEU A 425 12.09 20.80 -5.30
CA LEU A 425 12.59 22.13 -5.62
C LEU A 425 11.78 23.23 -4.93
N GLY A 426 10.93 22.83 -3.96
CA GLY A 426 9.99 23.71 -3.28
C GLY A 426 10.64 24.71 -2.34
N MET A 427 9.83 25.57 -1.75
CA MET A 427 10.20 26.45 -0.65
C MET A 427 9.67 25.84 0.65
N ASP A 428 10.31 26.10 1.76
CA ASP A 428 9.82 25.71 3.06
C ASP A 428 8.47 26.40 3.39
N ILE A 429 7.78 25.92 4.42
CA ILE A 429 6.48 26.46 4.86
C ILE A 429 6.56 27.95 5.26
N ASN A 430 7.74 28.43 5.63
CA ASN A 430 7.98 29.81 6.02
C ASN A 430 8.34 30.70 4.82
N GLY A 431 8.64 30.11 3.67
CA GLY A 431 9.05 30.81 2.46
C GLY A 431 10.46 31.37 2.52
N ASP A 432 11.29 30.89 3.44
CA ASP A 432 12.63 31.41 3.72
C ASP A 432 13.70 30.89 2.75
N GLY A 433 13.31 30.02 1.83
CA GLY A 433 14.21 29.48 0.81
C GLY A 433 14.40 27.96 0.96
N PRO A 434 15.25 27.36 0.18
CA PRO A 434 15.35 25.90 0.05
C PRO A 434 16.32 25.29 1.07
N ASP A 435 16.06 25.45 2.34
CA ASP A 435 16.68 24.65 3.38
C ASP A 435 15.83 23.37 3.56
N HIS A 436 15.95 22.43 2.62
CA HIS A 436 15.21 21.20 2.64
C HIS A 436 16.05 20.09 3.27
N SER A 437 15.44 19.36 4.19
CA SER A 437 15.98 18.12 4.74
C SER A 437 15.03 16.98 4.41
N ASP A 438 15.33 16.26 3.35
CA ASP A 438 14.61 15.04 3.03
C ASP A 438 15.22 13.86 3.79
N LEU A 439 14.44 13.20 4.65
CA LEU A 439 14.98 12.22 5.59
C LEU A 439 14.74 10.76 5.20
N ASP A 440 13.67 10.48 4.48
CA ASP A 440 13.37 9.12 4.06
C ASP A 440 12.58 9.08 2.75
N VAL A 441 12.68 7.97 2.02
CA VAL A 441 12.06 7.80 0.71
C VAL A 441 11.62 6.37 0.48
N CYS A 442 10.48 6.19 -0.19
CA CYS A 442 10.03 4.90 -0.65
C CYS A 442 9.32 5.00 -2.01
N TRP A 443 9.02 3.86 -2.60
CA TRP A 443 8.28 3.73 -3.85
C TRP A 443 6.99 2.97 -3.61
N ASP A 444 5.94 3.28 -4.41
CA ASP A 444 4.81 2.38 -4.51
C ASP A 444 5.04 1.28 -5.58
N ALA A 445 4.10 0.37 -5.70
CA ALA A 445 4.21 -0.75 -6.64
C ALA A 445 4.17 -0.34 -8.12
N VAL A 446 3.72 0.87 -8.43
CA VAL A 446 3.58 1.37 -9.80
C VAL A 446 4.64 2.42 -10.17
N GLY A 447 5.50 2.83 -9.20
CA GLY A 447 6.68 3.66 -9.43
C GLY A 447 6.53 5.14 -9.10
N ASN A 448 5.52 5.53 -8.31
CA ASN A 448 5.51 6.85 -7.67
C ASN A 448 6.51 6.86 -6.51
N VAL A 449 7.13 8.00 -6.28
CA VAL A 449 8.09 8.25 -5.19
C VAL A 449 7.40 9.00 -4.07
N TYR A 450 7.65 8.56 -2.86
CA TYR A 450 7.18 9.18 -1.62
C TYR A 450 8.39 9.54 -0.77
N TYR A 451 8.45 10.77 -0.25
CA TYR A 451 9.55 11.19 0.61
C TYR A 451 9.09 12.14 1.70
N ILE A 452 9.89 12.26 2.74
CA ILE A 452 9.65 13.15 3.88
C ILE A 452 10.48 14.41 3.67
N ASP A 453 9.79 15.53 3.51
CA ASP A 453 10.32 16.88 3.50
C ASP A 453 10.15 17.49 4.90
N THR A 454 11.15 17.30 5.75
CA THR A 454 11.08 17.72 7.15
C THR A 454 11.11 19.24 7.29
N ALA A 455 11.83 19.94 6.43
CA ALA A 455 11.91 21.40 6.51
C ALA A 455 10.56 22.06 6.19
N ALA A 456 9.81 21.50 5.23
CA ALA A 456 8.45 21.96 4.95
C ALA A 456 7.41 21.42 5.92
N GLY A 457 7.73 20.36 6.69
CA GLY A 457 6.77 19.72 7.60
C GLY A 457 5.73 18.87 6.88
N PHE A 458 6.07 18.28 5.73
CA PHE A 458 5.18 17.46 4.93
C PHE A 458 5.87 16.17 4.46
N TRP A 459 5.09 15.16 4.12
CA TRP A 459 5.52 14.13 3.20
C TRP A 459 5.00 14.45 1.79
N ARG A 460 5.76 14.07 0.79
CA ARG A 460 5.52 14.42 -0.61
C ARG A 460 5.36 13.19 -1.48
N THR A 461 4.62 13.33 -2.59
CA THR A 461 4.48 12.32 -3.63
C THR A 461 4.83 12.90 -4.99
N GLN A 462 5.66 12.18 -5.74
CA GLN A 462 6.04 12.52 -7.10
C GLN A 462 5.63 11.41 -8.06
N SER A 463 4.92 11.79 -9.12
CA SER A 463 4.59 10.89 -10.22
C SER A 463 5.61 11.05 -11.35
N PRO A 464 6.18 9.96 -11.90
CA PRO A 464 7.14 10.05 -12.99
C PRO A 464 6.50 10.50 -14.31
N PRO A 465 7.29 11.05 -15.25
CA PRO A 465 6.78 11.44 -16.55
C PRO A 465 6.33 10.24 -17.40
N GLY A 466 5.38 10.48 -18.31
CA GLY A 466 4.86 9.51 -19.25
C GLY A 466 3.43 9.08 -19.00
N THR A 467 2.91 8.20 -19.83
CA THR A 467 1.56 7.65 -19.75
C THR A 467 1.57 6.28 -19.06
N ASN A 468 0.53 5.94 -18.32
CA ASN A 468 0.41 4.59 -17.76
C ASN A 468 -1.02 4.04 -17.78
N SER A 469 -1.08 2.73 -17.53
CA SER A 469 -2.32 2.02 -17.23
C SER A 469 -2.00 0.94 -16.21
N SER A 470 -2.56 1.05 -15.01
CA SER A 470 -2.36 0.10 -13.92
C SER A 470 -3.64 -0.67 -13.64
N THR A 471 -3.50 -1.96 -13.40
CA THR A 471 -4.63 -2.85 -13.10
C THR A 471 -4.49 -3.42 -11.69
N THR A 472 -5.51 -3.21 -10.87
CA THR A 472 -5.62 -3.77 -9.52
C THR A 472 -6.77 -4.76 -9.47
N GLU A 473 -6.50 -5.98 -9.01
CA GLU A 473 -7.53 -6.98 -8.69
C GLU A 473 -7.94 -6.80 -7.23
N ALA A 474 -9.23 -6.64 -7.00
CA ALA A 474 -9.75 -6.51 -5.64
C ALA A 474 -9.57 -7.82 -4.86
N VAL A 475 -9.16 -7.71 -3.62
CA VAL A 475 -9.11 -8.86 -2.67
C VAL A 475 -10.51 -9.25 -2.23
N VAL A 476 -11.42 -8.28 -2.16
CA VAL A 476 -12.81 -8.52 -1.75
C VAL A 476 -13.55 -9.42 -2.73
N THR A 477 -14.27 -10.39 -2.17
CA THR A 477 -15.20 -11.25 -2.92
C THR A 477 -16.63 -10.90 -2.52
N LEU A 478 -17.52 -10.86 -3.51
CA LEU A 478 -18.95 -10.66 -3.33
C LEU A 478 -19.68 -12.00 -3.49
N GLU A 479 -20.44 -12.41 -2.49
CA GLU A 479 -21.39 -13.50 -2.60
C GLU A 479 -22.77 -12.92 -2.95
N VAL A 480 -23.34 -13.34 -4.07
CA VAL A 480 -24.73 -13.02 -4.41
C VAL A 480 -25.63 -14.05 -3.77
N VAL A 481 -26.49 -13.60 -2.87
CA VAL A 481 -27.43 -14.45 -2.15
C VAL A 481 -28.85 -14.32 -2.68
N ASP A 482 -29.57 -15.41 -2.73
CA ASP A 482 -31.01 -15.38 -3.01
C ASP A 482 -31.72 -14.93 -1.72
N LEU A 483 -31.90 -13.63 -1.58
CA LEU A 483 -32.79 -13.07 -0.57
C LEU A 483 -34.22 -13.20 -1.09
N ALA A 484 -34.78 -14.38 -0.95
CA ALA A 484 -36.21 -14.54 -1.19
C ALA A 484 -36.98 -13.49 -0.37
N PRO A 485 -37.92 -12.76 -0.95
CA PRO A 485 -38.65 -11.70 -0.27
C PRO A 485 -39.28 -12.22 1.02
N ALA A 486 -39.31 -11.37 2.04
CA ALA A 486 -39.97 -11.72 3.31
C ALA A 486 -41.42 -12.15 3.05
N PRO A 487 -41.90 -13.18 3.75
CA PRO A 487 -43.30 -13.59 3.57
C PRO A 487 -44.27 -12.41 3.80
N ALA A 488 -45.06 -12.09 2.79
CA ALA A 488 -46.03 -11.00 2.85
C ALA A 488 -47.44 -11.57 3.02
N ILE A 489 -48.08 -11.32 4.18
CA ILE A 489 -49.43 -11.77 4.46
C ILE A 489 -50.40 -11.00 3.55
N THR A 490 -51.17 -11.72 2.75
CA THR A 490 -52.16 -11.15 1.80
C THR A 490 -53.58 -11.17 2.34
N SER A 491 -53.90 -12.13 3.18
CA SER A 491 -55.19 -12.20 3.86
C SER A 491 -55.17 -13.09 5.09
N CYS A 492 -56.07 -12.83 6.04
CA CYS A 492 -56.33 -13.68 7.19
C CYS A 492 -57.83 -13.90 7.37
N ALA A 493 -58.23 -15.07 7.81
CA ALA A 493 -59.63 -15.41 8.13
C ALA A 493 -59.70 -16.40 9.29
N ILE A 494 -60.78 -16.38 10.05
CA ILE A 494 -61.13 -17.41 11.05
C ILE A 494 -62.48 -18.00 10.67
N ALA A 495 -62.53 -19.31 10.50
CA ALA A 495 -63.76 -20.06 10.26
C ALA A 495 -63.75 -21.39 10.98
N VAL A 496 -64.85 -21.71 11.71
CA VAL A 496 -65.04 -23.00 12.38
C VAL A 496 -63.85 -23.44 13.27
N GLY A 497 -63.28 -22.48 14.02
CA GLY A 497 -62.15 -22.79 14.92
C GLY A 497 -60.80 -23.00 14.20
N VAL A 498 -60.66 -22.59 12.96
CA VAL A 498 -59.42 -22.62 12.21
C VAL A 498 -59.06 -21.20 11.77
N PHE A 499 -57.86 -20.75 12.15
CA PHE A 499 -57.24 -19.54 11.61
C PHE A 499 -56.53 -19.90 10.31
N THR A 500 -56.82 -19.12 9.26
CA THR A 500 -56.18 -19.27 7.94
C THR A 500 -55.47 -17.99 7.59
N MET A 501 -54.24 -18.09 7.13
CA MET A 501 -53.40 -16.99 6.70
C MET A 501 -52.86 -17.31 5.30
N ASN A 502 -53.15 -16.46 4.32
CA ASN A 502 -52.55 -16.55 3.00
C ASN A 502 -51.40 -15.55 2.93
N PHE A 503 -50.28 -15.99 2.34
CA PHE A 503 -49.12 -15.14 2.14
C PHE A 503 -48.39 -15.47 0.83
N THR A 504 -47.65 -14.51 0.33
CA THR A 504 -46.71 -14.68 -0.78
C THR A 504 -45.29 -14.68 -0.25
N ALA A 505 -44.36 -15.35 -0.96
CA ALA A 505 -42.96 -15.43 -0.63
C ALA A 505 -42.14 -15.54 -1.92
N GLY A 506 -40.83 -15.87 -1.84
CA GLY A 506 -39.98 -16.02 -3.01
C GLY A 506 -40.44 -17.13 -3.95
N ALA A 507 -40.17 -16.97 -5.25
CA ALA A 507 -40.62 -17.92 -6.27
C ALA A 507 -39.98 -19.32 -6.12
N SER A 508 -38.88 -19.42 -5.42
CA SER A 508 -38.17 -20.68 -5.09
C SER A 508 -38.58 -21.30 -3.75
N ASP A 509 -39.38 -20.62 -2.96
CA ASP A 509 -39.79 -21.12 -1.64
C ASP A 509 -40.75 -22.29 -1.76
N THR A 510 -40.64 -23.21 -0.80
CA THR A 510 -41.58 -24.33 -0.64
C THR A 510 -42.28 -24.23 0.71
N ALA A 511 -43.42 -24.89 0.87
CA ALA A 511 -44.17 -24.89 2.13
C ALA A 511 -43.30 -25.31 3.35
N SER A 512 -42.31 -26.19 3.14
CA SER A 512 -41.41 -26.65 4.18
C SER A 512 -40.39 -25.62 4.65
N ALA A 513 -40.19 -24.55 3.88
CA ALA A 513 -39.29 -23.43 4.25
C ALA A 513 -39.88 -22.54 5.36
N PHE A 514 -41.17 -22.72 5.69
CA PHE A 514 -41.87 -21.85 6.63
C PHE A 514 -42.40 -22.59 7.83
N GLU A 515 -42.60 -21.86 8.90
CA GLU A 515 -43.32 -22.27 10.10
C GLU A 515 -44.23 -21.15 10.58
N VAL A 516 -45.28 -21.53 11.31
CA VAL A 516 -46.17 -20.58 11.97
C VAL A 516 -45.78 -20.49 13.44
N LEU A 517 -45.52 -19.29 13.88
CA LEU A 517 -45.29 -18.97 15.28
C LEU A 517 -46.53 -18.32 15.88
N SER A 518 -46.83 -18.58 17.15
CA SER A 518 -47.98 -17.99 17.86
C SER A 518 -47.58 -17.46 19.24
N CYS A 519 -48.33 -16.46 19.71
CA CYS A 519 -48.21 -15.88 21.04
C CYS A 519 -49.53 -15.29 21.52
N GLY A 520 -49.82 -15.37 22.82
CA GLY A 520 -51.03 -14.80 23.44
C GLY A 520 -51.00 -13.25 23.53
N THR A 521 -49.86 -12.60 23.29
CA THR A 521 -49.69 -11.14 23.30
C THR A 521 -48.85 -10.68 22.11
N VAL A 522 -49.13 -9.51 21.58
CA VAL A 522 -48.44 -9.00 20.37
C VAL A 522 -46.95 -8.82 20.55
N ASN A 523 -46.48 -8.46 21.74
CA ASN A 523 -45.09 -8.24 22.09
C ASN A 523 -44.48 -9.38 22.91
N GLY A 524 -45.12 -10.54 22.96
CA GLY A 524 -44.64 -11.69 23.73
C GLY A 524 -43.62 -12.56 22.97
N THR A 525 -43.13 -13.59 23.65
CA THR A 525 -42.27 -14.59 23.03
C THR A 525 -43.09 -15.53 22.18
N TYR A 526 -42.84 -15.56 20.88
CA TYR A 526 -43.53 -16.42 19.93
C TYR A 526 -42.90 -17.81 19.93
N GLY A 527 -43.72 -18.86 20.04
CA GLY A 527 -43.34 -20.26 19.90
C GLY A 527 -44.06 -20.93 18.72
N LEU A 528 -43.64 -22.14 18.35
CA LEU A 528 -44.28 -22.88 17.26
C LEU A 528 -45.78 -23.06 17.52
N ALA A 529 -46.61 -22.74 16.55
CA ALA A 529 -48.07 -22.91 16.63
C ALA A 529 -48.43 -24.40 16.51
N SER A 530 -49.04 -24.94 17.53
CA SER A 530 -49.43 -26.35 17.56
C SER A 530 -50.48 -26.66 16.47
N GLY A 531 -50.27 -27.74 15.71
CA GLY A 531 -51.17 -28.19 14.67
C GLY A 531 -51.19 -27.30 13.42
N ALA A 532 -50.24 -26.38 13.29
CA ALA A 532 -50.09 -25.58 12.08
C ALA A 532 -49.71 -26.44 10.87
N ASN A 533 -50.37 -26.15 9.72
CA ASN A 533 -50.04 -26.77 8.43
C ASN A 533 -49.90 -25.68 7.36
N ILE A 534 -48.88 -25.81 6.56
CA ILE A 534 -48.64 -24.88 5.44
C ILE A 534 -48.69 -25.66 4.15
N THR A 535 -49.46 -25.13 3.21
CA THR A 535 -49.59 -25.66 1.83
C THR A 535 -49.22 -24.58 0.81
N GLU A 536 -48.83 -25.01 -0.37
CA GLU A 536 -48.47 -24.12 -1.49
C GLU A 536 -49.28 -24.46 -2.72
N SER A 537 -49.72 -23.45 -3.45
CA SER A 537 -50.38 -23.60 -4.75
C SER A 537 -50.08 -22.37 -5.62
N GLY A 538 -49.31 -22.57 -6.71
CA GLY A 538 -49.05 -21.53 -7.72
C GLY A 538 -48.37 -20.27 -7.16
N GLY A 539 -47.36 -20.43 -6.25
CA GLY A 539 -46.60 -19.34 -5.64
C GLY A 539 -47.37 -18.59 -4.52
N THR A 540 -48.55 -19.08 -4.13
CA THR A 540 -49.28 -18.59 -2.97
C THR A 540 -49.26 -19.66 -1.87
N PHE A 541 -48.98 -19.24 -0.65
CA PHE A 541 -48.91 -20.10 0.51
C PHE A 541 -50.15 -19.90 1.38
N GLN A 542 -50.63 -20.98 1.96
CA GLN A 542 -51.73 -20.93 2.93
C GLN A 542 -51.27 -21.66 4.20
N ALA A 543 -51.25 -20.94 5.30
CA ALA A 543 -51.09 -21.50 6.65
C ALA A 543 -52.43 -21.64 7.35
N THR A 544 -52.69 -22.83 7.92
CA THR A 544 -53.89 -23.08 8.74
C THR A 544 -53.42 -23.48 10.13
N VAL A 545 -54.07 -22.95 11.17
CA VAL A 545 -53.80 -23.23 12.56
C VAL A 545 -55.10 -23.46 13.29
N PRO A 546 -55.30 -24.58 14.05
CA PRO A 546 -56.42 -24.71 14.94
C PRO A 546 -56.42 -23.58 15.99
N SER A 547 -57.50 -22.85 16.12
CA SER A 547 -57.62 -21.74 17.07
C SER A 547 -58.69 -22.04 18.09
N SER A 548 -58.26 -22.30 19.34
CA SER A 548 -59.13 -22.54 20.48
C SER A 548 -59.18 -21.40 21.49
N ASP A 549 -58.20 -20.47 21.39
CA ASP A 549 -58.03 -19.38 22.35
C ASP A 549 -58.70 -18.07 21.86
N PRO A 550 -59.26 -17.29 22.79
CA PRO A 550 -59.99 -16.07 22.43
C PRO A 550 -59.14 -14.94 21.88
N VAL A 551 -57.83 -14.95 22.14
CA VAL A 551 -56.87 -13.97 21.62
C VAL A 551 -55.56 -14.67 21.32
N GLN A 552 -55.13 -14.65 20.07
CA GLN A 552 -53.87 -15.18 19.64
C GLN A 552 -53.27 -14.37 18.47
N PHE A 553 -51.94 -14.17 18.49
CA PHE A 553 -51.20 -13.51 17.45
C PHE A 553 -50.33 -14.52 16.71
N TYR A 554 -50.19 -14.39 15.41
CA TYR A 554 -49.49 -15.34 14.56
C TYR A 554 -48.45 -14.60 13.70
N ARG A 555 -47.34 -15.28 13.44
CA ARG A 555 -46.32 -14.87 12.49
C ARG A 555 -45.95 -16.01 11.55
N ILE A 556 -45.63 -15.69 10.31
CA ILE A 556 -44.91 -16.59 9.43
C ILE A 556 -43.43 -16.33 9.62
N HIS A 557 -42.71 -17.40 9.88
CA HIS A 557 -41.25 -17.38 10.00
C HIS A 557 -40.68 -18.30 8.95
N ARG A 558 -39.66 -17.81 8.22
CA ARG A 558 -38.84 -18.63 7.34
C ARG A 558 -37.76 -19.27 8.19
N LYS A 559 -37.57 -20.59 8.05
CA LYS A 559 -36.60 -21.40 8.83
C LYS A 559 -35.17 -21.10 8.43
#